data_6dcc103e7a2c0eb5b34329306cd4d848
#
_entry.id   6dcc103e7a2c0eb5b34329306cd4d848
#
_cell.length_a   1.000
_cell.length_b   1.000
_cell.length_c   1.000
_cell.angle_alpha   90.00
_cell.angle_beta   90.00
_cell.angle_gamma   90.00
#
_symmetry.space_group_name_H-M   'P 1'
#
loop_
_entity.id
_entity.type
_entity.pdbx_description
1 polymer ?
#
loop_
_entity_poly.entity_id
_entity_poly.type
_entity_poly.pdbx_seq_one_letter_code
_entity_poly.pdbx_strand_id
1 'polypeptide(L)'
;FAVAAFLNNEEVGSVSREGAGGNFLKAVLEDLWKEMAAQNSAGVQEKSLTACLEDSLALSIDMAHAAHPNFPQKHEENHAPYLGGGVVLKTNSQKRYASDVMSSARFKMLCEKAGVSHQTFITRNDMPCGSTVGPAVSATLGIPTVDIGEPMLSMHSIREIIAERD
;
A
#
# COMPACT_ATOMS: atom_id res chain seq x y z
N PHE A 1 -10.01 -12.62 8.50
CA PHE A 1 -10.18 -11.41 9.31
C PHE A 1 -9.43 -10.24 8.66
N ALA A 2 -9.75 -9.00 9.07
CA ALA A 2 -9.09 -7.79 8.61
C ALA A 2 -8.34 -7.14 9.79
N VAL A 3 -7.16 -6.58 9.51
CA VAL A 3 -6.34 -5.82 10.46
C VAL A 3 -6.02 -4.47 9.84
N ALA A 4 -6.21 -3.38 10.58
CA ALA A 4 -5.74 -2.05 10.21
C ALA A 4 -4.58 -1.67 11.13
N ALA A 5 -3.45 -1.29 10.56
CA ALA A 5 -2.26 -0.86 11.29
C ALA A 5 -1.85 0.55 10.85
N PHE A 6 -1.63 1.43 11.83
CA PHE A 6 -1.11 2.78 11.62
C PHE A 6 0.36 2.79 12.06
N LEU A 7 1.25 3.10 11.15
CA LEU A 7 2.69 3.01 11.37
C LEU A 7 3.30 4.42 11.45
N ASN A 8 4.20 4.62 12.39
CA ASN A 8 4.90 5.88 12.58
C ASN A 8 6.14 6.00 11.70
N ASN A 9 6.63 7.23 11.56
CA ASN A 9 7.93 7.57 10.96
C ASN A 9 8.07 7.19 9.48
N GLU A 10 6.97 7.14 8.73
CA GLU A 10 7.02 6.86 7.29
C GLU A 10 7.87 7.91 6.57
N GLU A 11 7.64 9.20 6.81
CA GLU A 11 8.30 10.35 6.18
C GLU A 11 9.82 10.44 6.45
N VAL A 12 10.32 9.72 7.44
CA VAL A 12 11.74 9.68 7.79
C VAL A 12 12.36 8.29 7.60
N GLY A 13 11.71 7.42 6.80
CA GLY A 13 12.26 6.16 6.32
C GLY A 13 11.83 4.90 7.06
N SER A 14 10.84 4.98 7.94
CA SER A 14 10.22 3.82 8.64
C SER A 14 11.16 3.01 9.55
N VAL A 15 12.41 3.44 9.74
CA VAL A 15 13.42 2.70 10.52
C VAL A 15 13.30 3.10 12.00
N SER A 16 12.29 2.60 12.67
CA SER A 16 12.05 2.78 14.09
C SER A 16 11.29 1.58 14.65
N ARG A 17 11.16 1.53 15.98
CA ARG A 17 10.39 0.47 16.66
C ARG A 17 8.92 0.44 16.20
N GLU A 18 8.31 1.60 16.02
CA GLU A 18 6.90 1.81 15.65
C GLU A 18 6.69 1.96 14.14
N GLY A 19 7.77 2.02 13.38
CA GLY A 19 7.75 2.13 11.92
C GLY A 19 7.59 0.78 11.22
N ALA A 20 7.37 0.83 9.92
CA ALA A 20 7.16 -0.36 9.09
C ALA A 20 8.39 -1.29 9.04
N GLY A 21 9.60 -0.75 9.21
CA GLY A 21 10.84 -1.54 9.29
C GLY A 21 11.10 -2.16 10.67
N GLY A 22 10.26 -1.86 11.67
CA GLY A 22 10.35 -2.43 13.01
C GLY A 22 9.66 -3.79 13.14
N ASN A 23 9.72 -4.35 14.35
CA ASN A 23 9.10 -5.64 14.66
C ASN A 23 7.66 -5.52 15.21
N PHE A 24 7.14 -4.32 15.36
CA PHE A 24 5.85 -4.07 16.01
C PHE A 24 4.70 -4.84 15.34
N LEU A 25 4.51 -4.63 14.04
CA LEU A 25 3.40 -5.26 13.32
C LEU A 25 3.50 -6.79 13.33
N LYS A 26 4.70 -7.33 13.15
CA LYS A 26 4.95 -8.76 13.20
C LYS A 26 4.60 -9.34 14.57
N ALA A 27 5.06 -8.73 15.64
CA ALA A 27 4.79 -9.18 17.01
C ALA A 27 3.29 -9.18 17.31
N VAL A 28 2.57 -8.13 16.92
CA VAL A 28 1.11 -8.06 17.09
C VAL A 28 0.40 -9.18 16.33
N LEU A 29 0.79 -9.45 15.07
CA LEU A 29 0.18 -10.53 14.29
C LEU A 29 0.49 -11.91 14.88
N GLU A 30 1.70 -12.14 15.40
CA GLU A 30 2.07 -13.38 16.08
C GLU A 30 1.23 -13.60 17.35
N ASP A 31 1.00 -12.57 18.14
CA ASP A 31 0.20 -12.66 19.35
C ASP A 31 -1.29 -12.85 19.05
N LEU A 32 -1.84 -12.12 18.08
CA LEU A 32 -3.20 -12.36 17.59
C LEU A 32 -3.40 -13.79 17.08
N TRP A 33 -2.41 -14.32 16.35
CA TRP A 33 -2.46 -15.69 15.84
C TRP A 33 -2.48 -16.72 16.97
N LYS A 34 -1.66 -16.55 17.99
CA LYS A 34 -1.63 -17.42 19.19
C LYS A 34 -2.99 -17.42 19.91
N GLU A 35 -3.58 -16.25 20.11
CA GLU A 35 -4.90 -16.12 20.76
C GLU A 35 -6.00 -16.79 19.93
N MET A 36 -6.02 -16.59 18.62
CA MET A 36 -6.99 -17.24 17.73
C MET A 36 -6.82 -18.78 17.73
N ALA A 37 -5.61 -19.27 17.78
CA ALA A 37 -5.34 -20.70 17.89
C ALA A 37 -5.81 -21.28 19.22
N ALA A 38 -5.59 -20.58 20.32
CA ALA A 38 -6.06 -20.97 21.66
C ALA A 38 -7.60 -21.03 21.77
N GLN A 39 -8.29 -20.16 21.03
CA GLN A 39 -9.76 -20.12 20.98
C GLN A 39 -10.38 -21.10 19.99
N ASN A 40 -9.60 -22.02 19.40
CA ASN A 40 -10.06 -22.96 18.38
C ASN A 40 -10.76 -22.29 17.17
N SER A 41 -10.33 -21.08 16.80
CA SER A 41 -10.90 -20.37 15.67
C SER A 41 -10.74 -21.15 14.38
N ALA A 42 -11.82 -21.29 13.61
CA ALA A 42 -11.83 -22.07 12.38
C ALA A 42 -10.73 -21.62 11.40
N GLY A 43 -9.98 -22.59 10.87
CA GLY A 43 -8.90 -22.38 9.90
C GLY A 43 -7.54 -21.97 10.48
N VAL A 44 -7.45 -21.64 11.77
CA VAL A 44 -6.16 -21.27 12.41
C VAL A 44 -5.36 -22.51 12.81
N GLN A 45 -6.04 -23.59 13.21
CA GLN A 45 -5.36 -24.81 13.66
C GLN A 45 -4.66 -25.61 12.54
N GLU A 46 -5.09 -25.42 11.29
CA GLU A 46 -4.59 -26.18 10.14
C GLU A 46 -3.43 -25.49 9.40
N LYS A 47 -3.19 -24.21 9.66
CA LYS A 47 -2.17 -23.40 8.96
C LYS A 47 -1.21 -22.74 9.96
N SER A 48 0.01 -22.49 9.53
CA SER A 48 0.91 -21.58 10.23
C SER A 48 0.55 -20.13 9.94
N LEU A 49 0.98 -19.19 10.80
CA LEU A 49 0.86 -17.77 10.52
C LEU A 49 1.48 -17.41 9.15
N THR A 50 2.66 -17.93 8.85
CA THR A 50 3.35 -17.71 7.57
C THR A 50 2.48 -18.11 6.38
N ALA A 51 1.90 -19.31 6.40
CA ALA A 51 1.00 -19.76 5.33
C ALA A 51 -0.26 -18.90 5.22
N CYS A 52 -0.76 -18.39 6.34
CA CYS A 52 -1.89 -17.47 6.34
C CYS A 52 -1.51 -16.11 5.72
N LEU A 53 -0.32 -15.59 6.01
CA LEU A 53 0.18 -14.35 5.44
C LEU A 53 0.40 -14.47 3.93
N GLU A 54 0.93 -15.59 3.45
CA GLU A 54 1.10 -15.87 2.01
C GLU A 54 -0.24 -15.87 1.25
N ASP A 55 -1.32 -16.37 1.86
CA ASP A 55 -2.67 -16.36 1.29
C ASP A 55 -3.40 -15.00 1.44
N SER A 56 -2.84 -14.09 2.22
CA SER A 56 -3.42 -12.78 2.50
C SER A 56 -3.05 -11.74 1.44
N LEU A 57 -3.54 -10.53 1.59
CA LEU A 57 -3.14 -9.35 0.82
C LEU A 57 -3.02 -8.16 1.78
N ALA A 58 -1.87 -7.51 1.79
CA ALA A 58 -1.70 -6.24 2.47
C ALA A 58 -1.98 -5.08 1.49
N LEU A 59 -2.78 -4.13 1.92
CA LEU A 59 -2.95 -2.85 1.26
C LEU A 59 -2.07 -1.83 2.00
N SER A 60 -0.98 -1.41 1.36
CA SER A 60 -0.17 -0.29 1.83
C SER A 60 -0.80 0.97 1.29
N ILE A 61 -1.44 1.73 2.18
CA ILE A 61 -2.25 2.89 1.81
C ILE A 61 -1.49 4.15 2.19
N ASP A 62 -1.17 4.93 1.19
CA ASP A 62 -0.47 6.20 1.29
C ASP A 62 -0.88 7.08 0.11
N MET A 63 -0.68 8.40 0.21
CA MET A 63 -1.10 9.32 -0.85
C MET A 63 -0.31 9.11 -2.15
N ALA A 64 -0.88 9.51 -3.27
CA ALA A 64 -0.26 9.45 -4.59
C ALA A 64 -0.25 10.83 -5.24
N HIS A 65 0.80 11.13 -6.02
CA HIS A 65 0.86 12.39 -6.78
C HIS A 65 -0.16 12.40 -7.91
N ALA A 66 -1.11 13.33 -7.88
CA ALA A 66 -1.95 13.64 -9.02
C ALA A 66 -1.18 14.50 -10.05
N ALA A 67 -1.58 14.41 -11.32
CA ALA A 67 -1.03 15.25 -12.38
C ALA A 67 -1.32 16.72 -12.10
N HIS A 68 -0.26 17.50 -11.87
CA HIS A 68 -0.41 18.93 -11.59
C HIS A 68 -0.58 19.71 -12.89
N PRO A 69 -1.60 20.58 -13.02
CA PRO A 69 -1.91 21.29 -14.26
C PRO A 69 -0.73 22.09 -14.83
N ASN A 70 0.10 22.69 -13.96
CA ASN A 70 1.25 23.49 -14.36
C ASN A 70 2.51 22.67 -14.64
N PHE A 71 2.54 21.37 -14.26
CA PHE A 71 3.71 20.53 -14.37
C PHE A 71 3.38 19.12 -14.90
N PRO A 72 2.56 18.99 -15.97
CA PRO A 72 2.14 17.70 -16.50
C PRO A 72 3.33 16.84 -16.94
N GLN A 73 4.42 17.48 -17.38
CA GLN A 73 5.65 16.82 -17.82
C GLN A 73 6.38 16.06 -16.70
N LYS A 74 6.01 16.20 -15.44
CA LYS A 74 6.59 15.42 -14.34
C LYS A 74 6.03 14.00 -14.24
N HIS A 75 4.91 13.72 -14.90
CA HIS A 75 4.30 12.40 -14.95
C HIS A 75 4.67 11.64 -16.22
N GLU A 76 4.62 10.32 -16.14
CA GLU A 76 4.58 9.47 -17.33
C GLU A 76 3.21 9.65 -17.99
N GLU A 77 3.20 9.91 -19.30
CA GLU A 77 2.04 10.41 -20.04
C GLU A 77 0.82 9.48 -19.97
N ASN A 78 1.05 8.16 -20.00
CA ASN A 78 -0.03 7.17 -20.01
C ASN A 78 -0.50 6.74 -18.62
N HIS A 79 0.21 7.15 -17.55
CA HIS A 79 -0.05 6.72 -16.17
C HIS A 79 0.00 7.90 -15.20
N ALA A 80 -0.65 8.99 -15.57
CA ALA A 80 -0.77 10.21 -14.79
C ALA A 80 -2.13 10.25 -14.07
N PRO A 81 -2.19 10.04 -12.76
CA PRO A 81 -3.44 10.06 -12.01
C PRO A 81 -4.07 11.45 -11.95
N TYR A 82 -5.39 11.49 -11.88
CA TYR A 82 -6.17 12.72 -11.74
C TYR A 82 -6.97 12.71 -10.45
N LEU A 83 -7.21 13.89 -9.88
CA LEU A 83 -8.19 14.06 -8.81
C LEU A 83 -9.58 13.64 -9.31
N GLY A 84 -10.31 12.87 -8.52
CA GLY A 84 -11.63 12.36 -8.87
C GLY A 84 -11.62 11.15 -9.81
N GLY A 85 -10.45 10.60 -10.11
CA GLY A 85 -10.31 9.42 -10.96
C GLY A 85 -10.32 8.07 -10.23
N GLY A 86 -10.45 8.11 -8.92
CA GLY A 86 -10.42 6.93 -8.05
C GLY A 86 -9.02 6.59 -7.52
N VAL A 87 -8.96 5.57 -6.69
CA VAL A 87 -7.74 5.15 -5.98
C VAL A 87 -6.60 4.80 -6.95
N VAL A 88 -5.39 5.20 -6.60
CA VAL A 88 -4.20 5.02 -7.44
C VAL A 88 -3.43 3.77 -7.04
N LEU A 89 -3.29 2.82 -7.95
CA LEU A 89 -2.37 1.71 -7.84
C LEU A 89 -0.96 2.18 -8.21
N LYS A 90 -0.02 2.10 -7.28
CA LYS A 90 1.37 2.55 -7.48
C LYS A 90 2.28 1.37 -7.87
N THR A 91 3.01 1.50 -8.96
CA THR A 91 3.97 0.48 -9.41
C THR A 91 5.33 1.11 -9.73
N ASN A 92 6.41 0.38 -9.47
CA ASN A 92 7.77 0.83 -9.77
C ASN A 92 8.70 -0.37 -9.99
N SER A 93 9.47 -0.35 -11.08
CA SER A 93 10.38 -1.45 -11.46
C SER A 93 11.54 -1.64 -10.48
N GLN A 94 11.93 -0.60 -9.75
CA GLN A 94 12.98 -0.63 -8.74
C GLN A 94 12.46 -1.03 -7.35
N LYS A 95 11.20 -1.50 -7.26
CA LYS A 95 10.57 -1.91 -5.99
C LYS A 95 10.54 -0.82 -4.92
N ARG A 96 10.41 0.44 -5.36
CA ARG A 96 10.08 1.56 -4.46
C ARG A 96 8.65 1.44 -3.92
N TYR A 97 7.80 0.70 -4.63
CA TYR A 97 6.50 0.20 -4.21
C TYR A 97 6.52 -1.33 -4.22
N ALA A 98 5.81 -1.94 -3.29
CA ALA A 98 5.76 -3.40 -3.14
C ALA A 98 4.95 -4.09 -4.25
N SER A 99 4.04 -3.36 -4.88
CA SER A 99 3.14 -3.89 -5.91
C SER A 99 3.86 -4.76 -6.95
N ASP A 100 3.28 -5.91 -7.22
CA ASP A 100 3.68 -6.82 -8.28
C ASP A 100 2.47 -7.18 -9.18
N VAL A 101 2.67 -8.04 -10.15
CA VAL A 101 1.62 -8.43 -11.09
C VAL A 101 0.44 -9.09 -10.38
N MET A 102 0.71 -10.00 -9.43
CA MET A 102 -0.33 -10.77 -8.75
C MET A 102 -1.10 -9.93 -7.73
N SER A 103 -0.40 -9.16 -6.89
CA SER A 103 -1.03 -8.28 -5.92
C SER A 103 -1.84 -7.17 -6.60
N SER A 104 -1.31 -6.62 -7.70
CA SER A 104 -2.02 -5.64 -8.53
C SER A 104 -3.29 -6.20 -9.17
N ALA A 105 -3.23 -7.43 -9.71
CA ALA A 105 -4.40 -8.09 -10.29
C ALA A 105 -5.48 -8.36 -9.22
N ARG A 106 -5.09 -8.86 -8.05
CA ARG A 106 -6.02 -9.06 -6.92
C ARG A 106 -6.68 -7.76 -6.50
N PHE A 107 -5.91 -6.68 -6.39
CA PHE A 107 -6.45 -5.36 -6.06
C PHE A 107 -7.46 -4.87 -7.09
N LYS A 108 -7.15 -4.94 -8.39
CA LYS A 108 -8.07 -4.54 -9.45
C LYS A 108 -9.38 -5.33 -9.42
N MET A 109 -9.31 -6.64 -9.21
CA MET A 109 -10.51 -7.47 -9.04
C MET A 109 -11.35 -7.05 -7.83
N LEU A 110 -10.71 -6.65 -6.72
CA LEU A 110 -11.43 -6.13 -5.55
C LEU A 110 -12.12 -4.80 -5.86
N CYS A 111 -11.46 -3.89 -6.58
CA CYS A 111 -12.06 -2.63 -7.02
C CYS A 111 -13.28 -2.87 -7.92
N GLU A 112 -13.15 -3.75 -8.93
CA GLU A 112 -14.26 -4.12 -9.82
C GLU A 112 -15.45 -4.68 -9.02
N LYS A 113 -15.19 -5.61 -8.09
CA LYS A 113 -16.22 -6.21 -7.25
C LYS A 113 -16.91 -5.20 -6.33
N ALA A 114 -16.17 -4.21 -5.85
CA ALA A 114 -16.66 -3.16 -4.96
C ALA A 114 -17.28 -1.97 -5.72
N GLY A 115 -17.16 -1.91 -7.05
CA GLY A 115 -17.58 -0.75 -7.85
C GLY A 115 -16.72 0.50 -7.60
N VAL A 116 -15.46 0.33 -7.21
CA VAL A 116 -14.50 1.42 -6.93
C VAL A 116 -13.66 1.67 -8.17
N SER A 117 -13.62 2.93 -8.62
CA SER A 117 -12.75 3.38 -9.71
C SER A 117 -11.28 3.32 -9.27
N HIS A 118 -10.39 3.01 -10.22
CA HIS A 118 -8.96 2.99 -9.94
C HIS A 118 -8.14 3.48 -11.12
N GLN A 119 -6.98 4.02 -10.82
CA GLN A 119 -5.99 4.52 -11.76
C GLN A 119 -4.67 3.79 -11.55
N THR A 120 -3.72 3.96 -12.45
CA THR A 120 -2.36 3.42 -12.27
C THR A 120 -1.36 4.57 -12.31
N PHE A 121 -0.39 4.55 -11.39
CA PHE A 121 0.74 5.46 -11.35
C PHE A 121 2.04 4.70 -11.63
N ILE A 122 2.80 5.21 -12.58
CA ILE A 122 4.17 4.76 -12.88
C ILE A 122 5.06 6.00 -12.90
N THR A 123 6.10 5.99 -12.08
CA THR A 123 7.08 7.09 -12.08
C THR A 123 7.89 7.09 -13.39
N ARG A 124 8.11 8.25 -13.99
CA ARG A 124 9.03 8.39 -15.12
C ARG A 124 10.43 7.88 -14.73
N ASN A 125 11.11 7.22 -15.66
CA ASN A 125 12.45 6.65 -15.39
C ASN A 125 13.54 7.68 -15.06
N ASP A 126 13.35 8.91 -15.49
CA ASP A 126 14.26 10.04 -15.27
C ASP A 126 13.88 10.90 -14.06
N MET A 127 12.85 10.49 -13.29
CA MET A 127 12.41 11.19 -12.08
C MET A 127 12.69 10.35 -10.85
N PRO A 128 13.04 10.99 -9.72
CA PRO A 128 13.15 10.27 -8.45
C PRO A 128 11.79 9.73 -8.03
N CYS A 129 11.80 8.52 -7.48
CA CYS A 129 10.61 7.90 -6.90
C CYS A 129 10.75 7.85 -5.38
N GLY A 130 9.73 8.33 -4.67
CA GLY A 130 9.56 8.09 -3.24
C GLY A 130 9.39 6.60 -2.93
N SER A 131 9.23 6.28 -1.67
CA SER A 131 8.89 4.95 -1.20
C SER A 131 7.71 5.06 -0.25
N THR A 132 7.18 3.93 0.19
CA THR A 132 6.04 3.80 1.11
C THR A 132 6.36 2.77 2.17
N VAL A 133 5.44 2.52 3.09
CA VAL A 133 5.59 1.41 4.06
C VAL A 133 5.50 0.03 3.41
N GLY A 134 4.90 -0.07 2.22
CA GLY A 134 4.64 -1.33 1.53
C GLY A 134 5.87 -2.24 1.36
N PRO A 135 6.99 -1.75 0.80
CA PRO A 135 8.20 -2.55 0.67
C PRO A 135 8.74 -3.10 2.00
N ALA A 136 8.69 -2.29 3.07
CA ALA A 136 9.14 -2.72 4.39
C ALA A 136 8.21 -3.79 4.98
N VAL A 137 6.89 -3.59 4.91
CA VAL A 137 5.88 -4.57 5.36
C VAL A 137 6.01 -5.88 4.59
N SER A 138 6.10 -5.81 3.27
CA SER A 138 6.26 -6.99 2.41
C SER A 138 7.52 -7.79 2.76
N ALA A 139 8.65 -7.12 2.92
CA ALA A 139 9.92 -7.75 3.25
C ALA A 139 9.94 -8.36 4.66
N THR A 140 9.32 -7.69 5.65
CA THR A 140 9.32 -8.13 7.04
C THR A 140 8.38 -9.30 7.29
N LEU A 141 7.20 -9.30 6.64
CA LEU A 141 6.14 -10.28 6.88
C LEU A 141 6.05 -11.37 5.82
N GLY A 142 6.66 -11.19 4.64
CA GLY A 142 6.49 -12.10 3.51
C GLY A 142 5.07 -12.09 2.92
N ILE A 143 4.28 -11.05 3.18
CA ILE A 143 2.89 -10.93 2.73
C ILE A 143 2.82 -10.30 1.33
N PRO A 144 2.03 -10.86 0.39
CA PRO A 144 1.73 -10.18 -0.86
C PRO A 144 1.16 -8.79 -0.60
N THR A 145 1.82 -7.76 -1.11
CA THR A 145 1.50 -6.36 -0.81
C THR A 145 1.23 -5.58 -2.08
N VAL A 146 0.24 -4.71 -2.04
CA VAL A 146 -0.04 -3.72 -3.07
C VAL A 146 0.01 -2.31 -2.48
N ASP A 147 0.73 -1.41 -3.13
CA ASP A 147 0.78 0.00 -2.77
C ASP A 147 -0.28 0.77 -3.54
N ILE A 148 -1.14 1.41 -2.79
CA ILE A 148 -2.23 2.24 -3.32
C ILE A 148 -2.24 3.59 -2.63
N GLY A 149 -2.99 4.54 -3.18
CA GLY A 149 -3.14 5.85 -2.54
C GLY A 149 -4.21 6.71 -3.17
N GLU A 150 -4.64 7.70 -2.44
CA GLU A 150 -5.52 8.76 -2.91
C GLU A 150 -4.71 9.72 -3.78
N PRO A 151 -5.19 10.13 -4.97
CA PRO A 151 -4.50 11.15 -5.75
C PRO A 151 -4.61 12.52 -5.07
N MET A 152 -3.47 13.21 -4.91
CA MET A 152 -3.44 14.53 -4.29
C MET A 152 -2.52 15.50 -5.03
N LEU A 153 -2.79 16.78 -4.87
CA LEU A 153 -1.91 17.88 -5.28
C LEU A 153 -1.22 18.51 -4.07
N SER A 154 -0.02 19.02 -4.31
CA SER A 154 0.75 19.79 -3.32
C SER A 154 1.10 18.99 -2.06
N MET A 155 1.41 17.71 -2.22
CA MET A 155 1.90 16.82 -1.15
C MET A 155 3.04 17.48 -0.37
N HIS A 156 3.01 17.39 0.95
CA HIS A 156 3.93 18.01 1.92
C HIS A 156 3.86 19.53 1.98
N SER A 157 2.88 20.18 1.34
CA SER A 157 2.64 21.61 1.50
C SER A 157 1.73 21.86 2.71
N ILE A 158 1.61 23.13 3.09
CA ILE A 158 0.64 23.55 4.12
C ILE A 158 -0.81 23.48 3.63
N ARG A 159 -1.03 23.13 2.36
CA ARG A 159 -2.35 23.08 1.75
C ARG A 159 -2.40 21.99 0.69
N GLU A 160 -2.63 20.78 1.15
CA GLU A 160 -2.80 19.58 0.32
C GLU A 160 -4.24 19.50 -0.18
N ILE A 161 -4.43 19.04 -1.41
CA ILE A 161 -5.73 19.03 -2.09
C ILE A 161 -6.00 17.60 -2.59
N ILE A 162 -7.16 17.06 -2.20
CA ILE A 162 -7.73 15.80 -2.69
C ILE A 162 -9.12 16.06 -3.27
N ALA A 163 -9.68 15.12 -4.00
CA ALA A 163 -11.08 15.15 -4.40
C ALA A 163 -11.98 14.51 -3.33
N GLU A 164 -13.19 14.99 -3.19
CA GLU A 164 -14.15 14.46 -2.22
C GLU A 164 -14.63 13.03 -2.55
N ARG A 165 -14.45 12.58 -3.79
CA ARG A 165 -15.03 11.35 -4.33
C ARG A 165 -14.00 10.33 -4.84
N ASP A 166 -12.78 10.43 -4.40
CA ASP A 166 -11.74 9.42 -4.74
C ASP A 166 -11.83 8.17 -3.91
#